data_70e01c5236bbcac06c9e4c12ce7650c1
#
_entry.id   70e01c5236bbcac06c9e4c12ce7650c1
#
_cell.length_a   1.000
_cell.length_b   1.000
_cell.length_c   1.000
_cell.angle_alpha   90.00
_cell.angle_beta   90.00
_cell.angle_gamma   90.00
#
_symmetry.space_group_name_H-M   'P 1'
#
loop_
_entity.id
_entity.type
_entity.pdbx_description
1 polymer ?
#
loop_
_entity_poly.entity_id
_entity_poly.type
_entity_poly.pdbx_seq_one_letter_code
_entity_poly.pdbx_strand_id
1 'polypeptide(L)'
;MMRYALLTLTLVVPLTTASAQAKQRGQSRSPRPVTIALPDQMTWGPAPAALPVGAKLAVLEGNPTKSAAYTMRLLMPDGYQIPPHFHPGTEHVTVISGALMVGMGEKFDESQMKALPAGTFGMIPAGMHHYAKAKGETVLQLHGIGPWRLSYVSKADDPRKRVAAK
;
A
#
# COMPACT_ATOMS: atom_id res chain seq x y z
N MET A 1 -56.47 20.16 69.35
CA MET A 1 -55.40 20.48 68.41
C MET A 1 -54.61 19.18 68.21
N MET A 2 -54.86 18.46 67.08
CA MET A 2 -54.24 17.18 66.77
C MET A 2 -53.11 17.41 65.76
N ARG A 3 -51.84 17.09 66.11
CA ARG A 3 -50.66 17.23 65.24
C ARG A 3 -50.42 15.89 64.58
N TYR A 4 -50.60 15.82 63.25
CA TYR A 4 -50.20 14.66 62.45
C TYR A 4 -48.74 14.76 62.08
N ALA A 5 -47.90 13.80 62.47
CA ALA A 5 -46.53 13.65 62.05
C ALA A 5 -46.49 12.87 60.74
N LEU A 6 -46.02 13.47 59.64
CA LEU A 6 -45.71 12.78 58.40
C LEU A 6 -44.37 12.07 58.53
N LEU A 7 -44.37 10.76 58.45
CA LEU A 7 -43.13 9.94 58.26
C LEU A 7 -42.86 9.85 56.74
N THR A 8 -41.77 10.46 56.30
CA THR A 8 -41.26 10.29 54.93
C THR A 8 -40.31 9.10 54.90
N LEU A 9 -40.73 8.05 54.20
CA LEU A 9 -39.93 6.84 53.97
C LEU A 9 -39.04 7.08 52.72
N THR A 10 -37.74 7.26 52.90
CA THR A 10 -36.78 7.38 51.82
C THR A 10 -36.32 5.98 51.38
N LEU A 11 -36.73 5.59 50.16
CA LEU A 11 -36.31 4.36 49.52
C LEU A 11 -34.90 4.55 48.90
N VAL A 12 -33.88 3.97 49.50
CA VAL A 12 -32.50 3.93 48.91
C VAL A 12 -32.40 2.70 48.01
N VAL A 13 -32.36 2.93 46.69
CA VAL A 13 -32.11 1.88 45.70
C VAL A 13 -30.60 1.78 45.49
N PRO A 14 -29.96 0.63 45.75
CA PRO A 14 -28.53 0.47 45.46
C PRO A 14 -28.33 0.34 43.93
N LEU A 15 -27.55 1.27 43.35
CA LEU A 15 -27.13 1.22 41.97
C LEU A 15 -25.97 0.22 41.83
N THR A 16 -26.28 -1.03 41.47
CA THR A 16 -25.26 -2.04 41.14
C THR A 16 -24.70 -1.75 39.74
N THR A 17 -23.51 -1.14 39.67
CA THR A 17 -22.75 -0.98 38.43
C THR A 17 -22.14 -2.33 38.07
N ALA A 18 -22.76 -3.05 37.15
CA ALA A 18 -22.16 -4.23 36.53
C ALA A 18 -21.01 -3.77 35.61
N SER A 19 -19.77 -3.87 36.07
CA SER A 19 -18.58 -3.69 35.23
C SER A 19 -18.50 -4.86 34.27
N ALA A 20 -18.96 -4.66 33.03
CA ALA A 20 -18.71 -5.57 31.94
C ALA A 20 -17.21 -5.50 31.54
N GLN A 21 -16.38 -6.29 32.20
CA GLN A 21 -15.00 -6.53 31.77
C GLN A 21 -15.05 -7.30 30.45
N ALA A 22 -14.90 -6.57 29.33
CA ALA A 22 -14.69 -7.17 28.02
C ALA A 22 -13.36 -7.94 28.06
N LYS A 23 -13.47 -9.27 28.14
CA LYS A 23 -12.35 -10.21 28.08
C LYS A 23 -11.72 -10.09 26.69
N GLN A 24 -10.74 -9.19 26.53
CA GLN A 24 -9.87 -9.16 25.34
C GLN A 24 -9.17 -10.52 25.29
N ARG A 25 -9.72 -11.42 24.49
CA ARG A 25 -9.00 -12.63 24.06
C ARG A 25 -7.81 -12.16 23.21
N GLY A 26 -6.68 -11.97 23.86
CA GLY A 26 -5.40 -11.87 23.19
C GLY A 26 -5.20 -13.13 22.36
N GLN A 27 -5.46 -13.04 21.04
CA GLN A 27 -5.04 -14.08 20.13
C GLN A 27 -3.52 -14.11 20.18
N SER A 28 -2.96 -15.10 20.86
CA SER A 28 -1.54 -15.46 20.78
C SER A 28 -1.24 -15.79 19.31
N ARG A 29 -0.80 -14.78 18.55
CA ARG A 29 -0.23 -15.02 17.23
C ARG A 29 1.10 -15.73 17.43
N SER A 30 1.19 -16.95 16.93
CA SER A 30 2.50 -17.62 16.83
C SER A 30 3.52 -16.67 16.21
N PRO A 31 4.75 -16.61 16.74
CA PRO A 31 5.79 -15.76 16.17
C PRO A 31 5.95 -16.07 14.67
N ARG A 32 5.90 -15.03 13.83
CA ARG A 32 6.19 -15.20 12.40
C ARG A 32 7.68 -15.52 12.25
N PRO A 33 8.04 -16.41 11.35
CA PRO A 33 9.45 -16.66 11.07
C PRO A 33 10.13 -15.38 10.56
N VAL A 34 11.42 -15.25 10.84
CA VAL A 34 12.25 -14.18 10.28
C VAL A 34 12.34 -14.39 8.76
N THR A 35 12.10 -13.33 7.99
CA THR A 35 12.28 -13.34 6.53
C THR A 35 13.55 -12.57 6.19
N ILE A 36 14.47 -13.23 5.47
CA ILE A 36 15.69 -12.60 4.93
C ILE A 36 15.69 -12.84 3.43
N ALA A 37 15.76 -11.78 2.63
CA ALA A 37 15.82 -11.84 1.18
C ALA A 37 17.15 -11.27 0.70
N LEU A 38 18.07 -12.16 0.33
CA LEU A 38 19.36 -11.74 -0.26
C LEU A 38 19.17 -11.36 -1.74
N PRO A 39 19.93 -10.38 -2.25
CA PRO A 39 19.75 -9.88 -3.62
C PRO A 39 19.90 -10.94 -4.71
N ASP A 40 20.83 -11.90 -4.53
CA ASP A 40 21.13 -12.99 -5.43
C ASP A 40 20.17 -14.17 -5.33
N GLN A 41 19.34 -14.21 -4.28
CA GLN A 41 18.38 -15.29 -4.00
C GLN A 41 16.92 -14.90 -4.27
N MET A 42 16.68 -13.70 -4.78
CA MET A 42 15.33 -13.25 -5.08
C MET A 42 14.73 -14.03 -6.26
N THR A 43 13.51 -14.51 -6.06
CA THR A 43 12.73 -15.14 -7.12
C THR A 43 11.94 -14.07 -7.87
N TRP A 44 12.38 -13.77 -9.09
CA TRP A 44 11.72 -12.84 -9.99
C TRP A 44 10.71 -13.55 -10.89
N GLY A 45 9.46 -13.07 -10.87
CA GLY A 45 8.41 -13.47 -11.79
C GLY A 45 7.98 -12.30 -12.70
N PRO A 46 7.05 -12.54 -13.64
CA PRO A 46 6.47 -11.47 -14.42
C PRO A 46 5.73 -10.48 -13.52
N ALA A 47 5.81 -9.19 -13.85
CA ALA A 47 5.02 -8.18 -13.16
C ALA A 47 3.50 -8.39 -13.45
N PRO A 48 2.60 -7.90 -12.57
CA PRO A 48 1.16 -7.97 -12.81
C PRO A 48 0.77 -7.35 -14.15
N ALA A 49 -0.26 -7.90 -14.79
CA ALA A 49 -0.77 -7.44 -16.09
C ALA A 49 -1.22 -5.96 -16.11
N ALA A 50 -1.37 -5.35 -14.94
CA ALA A 50 -1.62 -3.91 -14.81
C ALA A 50 -0.41 -3.04 -15.16
N LEU A 51 0.80 -3.61 -15.19
CA LEU A 51 2.02 -2.92 -15.62
C LEU A 51 2.32 -3.25 -17.09
N PRO A 52 2.96 -2.34 -17.84
CA PRO A 52 3.44 -2.64 -19.18
C PRO A 52 4.38 -3.86 -19.18
N VAL A 53 4.44 -4.56 -20.30
CA VAL A 53 5.29 -5.75 -20.45
C VAL A 53 6.76 -5.36 -20.31
N GLY A 54 7.57 -6.22 -19.68
CA GLY A 54 9.02 -6.08 -19.54
C GLY A 54 9.50 -5.98 -18.09
N ALA A 55 8.69 -5.49 -17.17
CA ALA A 55 9.05 -5.49 -15.75
C ALA A 55 8.93 -6.88 -15.12
N LYS A 56 9.72 -7.09 -14.04
CA LYS A 56 9.66 -8.29 -13.19
C LYS A 56 9.33 -7.89 -11.75
N LEU A 57 8.68 -8.78 -11.03
CA LEU A 57 8.29 -8.58 -9.63
C LEU A 57 8.84 -9.71 -8.75
N ALA A 58 9.33 -9.36 -7.56
CA ALA A 58 9.65 -10.27 -6.49
C ALA A 58 8.91 -9.85 -5.21
N VAL A 59 8.09 -10.74 -4.64
CA VAL A 59 7.44 -10.51 -3.34
C VAL A 59 8.41 -10.95 -2.25
N LEU A 60 8.77 -10.04 -1.35
CA LEU A 60 9.69 -10.29 -0.23
C LEU A 60 8.93 -10.68 1.03
N GLU A 61 7.78 -10.05 1.27
CA GLU A 61 6.94 -10.31 2.43
C GLU A 61 5.47 -10.07 2.09
N GLY A 62 4.60 -10.84 2.73
CA GLY A 62 3.15 -10.67 2.63
C GLY A 62 2.56 -11.07 1.28
N ASN A 63 1.40 -10.51 0.99
CA ASN A 63 0.71 -10.72 -0.29
C ASN A 63 0.12 -9.39 -0.76
N PRO A 64 0.66 -8.78 -1.83
CA PRO A 64 0.20 -7.49 -2.32
C PRO A 64 -1.25 -7.50 -2.84
N THR A 65 -1.88 -8.66 -3.01
CA THR A 65 -3.29 -8.75 -3.42
C THR A 65 -4.28 -8.76 -2.26
N LYS A 66 -3.80 -8.84 -1.02
CA LYS A 66 -4.62 -8.91 0.20
C LYS A 66 -4.59 -7.62 0.98
N SER A 67 -5.61 -7.37 1.82
CA SER A 67 -5.65 -6.23 2.75
C SER A 67 -4.73 -6.49 3.96
N ALA A 68 -3.42 -6.51 3.72
CA ALA A 68 -2.39 -6.76 4.71
C ALA A 68 -1.09 -6.08 4.28
N ALA A 69 -0.13 -5.98 5.20
CA ALA A 69 1.19 -5.47 4.88
C ALA A 69 1.88 -6.33 3.81
N TYR A 70 2.58 -5.67 2.90
CA TYR A 70 3.41 -6.30 1.88
C TYR A 70 4.69 -5.52 1.67
N THR A 71 5.73 -6.23 1.24
CA THR A 71 6.96 -5.66 0.67
C THR A 71 7.30 -6.43 -0.60
N MET A 72 7.53 -5.72 -1.69
CA MET A 72 7.88 -6.30 -2.98
C MET A 72 8.95 -5.46 -3.69
N ARG A 73 9.66 -6.05 -4.64
CA ARG A 73 10.57 -5.33 -5.54
C ARG A 73 10.08 -5.41 -6.96
N LEU A 74 10.22 -4.29 -7.66
CA LEU A 74 9.94 -4.15 -9.08
C LEU A 74 11.26 -3.89 -9.80
N LEU A 75 11.61 -4.75 -10.76
CA LEU A 75 12.73 -4.57 -11.66
C LEU A 75 12.21 -4.07 -12.99
N MET A 76 12.69 -2.93 -13.41
CA MET A 76 12.34 -2.26 -14.66
C MET A 76 13.56 -2.18 -15.56
N PRO A 77 13.50 -2.65 -16.81
CA PRO A 77 14.60 -2.45 -17.77
C PRO A 77 14.77 -0.96 -18.10
N ASP A 78 15.92 -0.60 -18.69
CA ASP A 78 16.16 0.77 -19.13
C ASP A 78 15.06 1.27 -20.07
N GLY A 79 14.65 2.53 -19.86
CA GLY A 79 13.60 3.18 -20.62
C GLY A 79 12.17 2.68 -20.33
N TYR A 80 11.97 1.74 -19.41
CA TYR A 80 10.65 1.26 -19.06
C TYR A 80 9.77 2.39 -18.53
N GLN A 81 8.56 2.52 -19.09
CA GLN A 81 7.63 3.60 -18.76
C GLN A 81 6.36 3.06 -18.14
N ILE A 82 5.89 3.77 -17.11
CA ILE A 82 4.54 3.59 -16.56
C ILE A 82 3.80 4.91 -16.82
N PRO A 83 2.82 4.90 -17.75
CA PRO A 83 2.02 6.09 -18.07
C PRO A 83 1.27 6.65 -16.86
N PRO A 84 0.68 7.85 -16.94
CA PRO A 84 -0.05 8.48 -15.86
C PRO A 84 -1.09 7.56 -15.22
N HIS A 85 -0.91 7.34 -13.92
CA HIS A 85 -1.69 6.41 -13.14
C HIS A 85 -1.80 6.86 -11.68
N PHE A 86 -2.60 6.16 -10.90
CA PHE A 86 -2.75 6.37 -9.46
C PHE A 86 -3.02 5.03 -8.75
N HIS A 87 -2.82 5.04 -7.43
CA HIS A 87 -3.09 3.90 -6.55
C HIS A 87 -4.21 4.24 -5.57
N PRO A 88 -5.07 3.28 -5.18
CA PRO A 88 -6.12 3.51 -4.17
C PRO A 88 -5.56 3.66 -2.75
N GLY A 89 -4.35 3.17 -2.50
CA GLY A 89 -3.62 3.32 -1.24
C GLY A 89 -2.36 4.16 -1.40
N THR A 90 -1.81 4.63 -0.30
CA THR A 90 -0.51 5.30 -0.29
C THR A 90 0.58 4.33 -0.75
N GLU A 91 1.40 4.76 -1.69
CA GLU A 91 2.57 4.01 -2.16
C GLU A 91 3.84 4.53 -1.49
N HIS A 92 4.60 3.62 -0.90
CA HIS A 92 5.95 3.90 -0.43
C HIS A 92 6.95 3.24 -1.37
N VAL A 93 7.87 4.02 -1.90
CA VAL A 93 8.87 3.57 -2.87
C VAL A 93 10.26 3.92 -2.39
N THR A 94 11.18 2.95 -2.50
CA THR A 94 12.62 3.18 -2.30
C THR A 94 13.35 2.73 -3.55
N VAL A 95 14.19 3.58 -4.12
CA VAL A 95 15.06 3.22 -5.24
C VAL A 95 16.24 2.43 -4.68
N ILE A 96 16.34 1.15 -5.04
CA ILE A 96 17.41 0.25 -4.59
C ILE A 96 18.64 0.35 -5.50
N SER A 97 18.43 0.39 -6.83
CA SER A 97 19.48 0.55 -7.83
C SER A 97 18.95 1.29 -9.06
N GLY A 98 19.83 1.82 -9.89
CA GLY A 98 19.47 2.64 -11.05
C GLY A 98 18.95 4.02 -10.64
N ALA A 99 18.07 4.59 -11.46
CA ALA A 99 17.38 5.84 -11.16
C ALA A 99 15.94 5.81 -11.66
N LEU A 100 15.01 6.25 -10.82
CA LEU A 100 13.61 6.44 -11.18
C LEU A 100 13.36 7.89 -11.58
N MET A 101 12.88 8.11 -12.80
CA MET A 101 12.33 9.39 -13.22
C MET A 101 10.85 9.40 -12.83
N VAL A 102 10.40 10.40 -12.09
CA VAL A 102 9.00 10.56 -11.66
C VAL A 102 8.49 11.94 -12.04
N GLY A 103 7.31 11.98 -12.65
CA GLY A 103 6.55 13.19 -12.91
C GLY A 103 5.16 13.10 -12.29
N MET A 104 4.59 14.25 -11.96
CA MET A 104 3.25 14.37 -11.37
C MET A 104 2.25 14.88 -12.40
N GLY A 105 1.00 14.41 -12.29
CA GLY A 105 -0.12 14.87 -13.13
C GLY A 105 -0.63 13.82 -14.10
N GLU A 106 -1.47 14.27 -15.02
CA GLU A 106 -2.29 13.41 -15.88
C GLU A 106 -1.71 13.21 -17.29
N LYS A 107 -0.66 13.94 -17.62
CA LYS A 107 0.02 13.86 -18.92
C LYS A 107 1.47 13.45 -18.71
N PHE A 108 1.92 12.48 -19.53
CA PHE A 108 3.32 12.09 -19.53
C PHE A 108 4.18 13.19 -20.16
N ASP A 109 5.09 13.78 -19.38
CA ASP A 109 5.99 14.83 -19.83
C ASP A 109 7.38 14.61 -19.20
N GLU A 110 8.33 14.15 -20.01
CA GLU A 110 9.70 13.87 -19.54
C GLU A 110 10.41 15.12 -19.02
N SER A 111 10.06 16.32 -19.53
CA SER A 111 10.68 17.56 -19.11
C SER A 111 10.33 17.96 -17.67
N GLN A 112 9.22 17.45 -17.15
CA GLN A 112 8.73 17.68 -15.79
C GLN A 112 9.15 16.57 -14.80
N MET A 113 9.88 15.57 -15.27
CA MET A 113 10.31 14.48 -14.42
C MET A 113 11.49 14.87 -13.53
N LYS A 114 11.44 14.44 -12.29
CA LYS A 114 12.55 14.51 -11.34
C LYS A 114 13.26 13.15 -11.27
N ALA A 115 14.59 13.18 -11.37
CA ALA A 115 15.42 12.00 -11.19
C ALA A 115 15.59 11.67 -9.70
N LEU A 116 15.29 10.44 -9.35
CA LEU A 116 15.43 9.87 -8.01
C LEU A 116 16.50 8.78 -8.06
N PRO A 117 17.74 9.05 -7.64
CA PRO A 117 18.81 8.05 -7.65
C PRO A 117 18.61 6.98 -6.57
N ALA A 118 19.42 5.91 -6.64
CA ALA A 118 19.48 4.88 -5.60
C ALA A 118 19.63 5.49 -4.19
N GLY A 119 18.92 4.91 -3.22
CA GLY A 119 18.82 5.39 -1.84
C GLY A 119 17.69 6.41 -1.62
N THR A 120 17.03 6.92 -2.68
CA THR A 120 15.90 7.84 -2.53
C THR A 120 14.67 7.09 -2.00
N PHE A 121 14.02 7.67 -1.00
CA PHE A 121 12.69 7.28 -0.53
C PHE A 121 11.65 8.29 -1.01
N GLY A 122 10.50 7.79 -1.44
CA GLY A 122 9.33 8.59 -1.78
C GLY A 122 8.04 8.01 -1.17
N MET A 123 7.10 8.89 -0.89
CA MET A 123 5.75 8.53 -0.49
C MET A 123 4.77 9.27 -1.40
N ILE A 124 3.91 8.53 -2.07
CA ILE A 124 2.89 9.05 -2.97
C ILE A 124 1.53 8.79 -2.34
N PRO A 125 0.76 9.84 -1.99
CA PRO A 125 -0.56 9.69 -1.39
C PRO A 125 -1.54 8.94 -2.30
N ALA A 126 -2.51 8.27 -1.67
CA ALA A 126 -3.62 7.64 -2.38
C ALA A 126 -4.30 8.63 -3.36
N GLY A 127 -4.59 8.16 -4.57
CA GLY A 127 -5.25 8.95 -5.62
C GLY A 127 -4.37 9.99 -6.32
N MET A 128 -3.11 10.17 -5.91
CA MET A 128 -2.20 11.11 -6.56
C MET A 128 -1.79 10.60 -7.94
N HIS A 129 -2.10 11.35 -9.00
CA HIS A 129 -1.73 11.04 -10.37
C HIS A 129 -0.24 11.28 -10.58
N HIS A 130 0.45 10.27 -11.06
CA HIS A 130 1.88 10.32 -11.35
C HIS A 130 2.26 9.37 -12.48
N TYR A 131 3.46 9.52 -13.01
CA TYR A 131 4.02 8.68 -14.05
C TYR A 131 5.50 8.47 -13.81
N ALA A 132 6.04 7.38 -14.34
CA ALA A 132 7.40 6.97 -14.07
C ALA A 132 8.13 6.46 -15.30
N LYS A 133 9.46 6.58 -15.29
CA LYS A 133 10.36 6.02 -16.30
C LYS A 133 11.66 5.54 -15.63
N ALA A 134 12.12 4.36 -15.97
CA ALA A 134 13.43 3.88 -15.55
C ALA A 134 14.54 4.56 -16.37
N LYS A 135 15.60 5.00 -15.70
CA LYS A 135 16.83 5.46 -16.32
C LYS A 135 17.95 4.49 -15.95
N GLY A 136 18.37 3.68 -16.92
CA GLY A 136 19.08 2.44 -16.67
C GLY A 136 18.17 1.36 -16.10
N GLU A 137 18.68 0.12 -15.97
CA GLU A 137 17.96 -0.92 -15.22
C GLU A 137 17.76 -0.45 -13.77
N THR A 138 16.50 -0.43 -13.34
CA THR A 138 16.13 0.17 -12.06
C THR A 138 15.37 -0.83 -11.21
N VAL A 139 15.79 -0.99 -9.95
CA VAL A 139 15.10 -1.79 -8.94
C VAL A 139 14.49 -0.87 -7.91
N LEU A 140 13.18 -0.99 -7.75
CA LEU A 140 12.42 -0.31 -6.70
C LEU A 140 12.02 -1.31 -5.62
N GLN A 141 11.94 -0.87 -4.37
CA GLN A 141 11.22 -1.56 -3.32
C GLN A 141 9.96 -0.80 -2.99
N LEU A 142 8.82 -1.51 -3.09
CA LEU A 142 7.50 -0.99 -2.80
C LEU A 142 6.98 -1.68 -1.54
N HIS A 143 6.36 -0.92 -0.64
CA HIS A 143 5.72 -1.48 0.54
C HIS A 143 4.48 -0.69 0.93
N GLY A 144 3.60 -1.31 1.67
CA GLY A 144 2.36 -0.67 2.11
C GLY A 144 1.34 -1.67 2.65
N ILE A 145 0.10 -1.21 2.70
CA ILE A 145 -1.05 -2.06 2.99
C ILE A 145 -1.78 -2.32 1.68
N GLY A 146 -1.89 -3.60 1.31
CA GLY A 146 -2.61 -4.02 0.11
C GLY A 146 -4.14 -3.91 0.25
N PRO A 147 -4.89 -4.15 -0.82
CA PRO A 147 -4.39 -4.67 -2.10
C PRO A 147 -3.68 -3.59 -2.94
N TRP A 148 -2.47 -3.88 -3.40
CA TRP A 148 -1.77 -3.01 -4.35
C TRP A 148 -2.48 -3.07 -5.71
N ARG A 149 -2.90 -1.93 -6.18
CA ARG A 149 -3.61 -1.77 -7.45
C ARG A 149 -3.10 -0.52 -8.16
N LEU A 150 -3.19 -0.56 -9.50
CA LEU A 150 -2.82 0.55 -10.36
C LEU A 150 -3.99 0.82 -11.32
N SER A 151 -4.39 2.09 -11.41
CA SER A 151 -5.40 2.58 -12.35
C SER A 151 -4.78 3.64 -13.24
N TYR A 152 -4.94 3.52 -14.56
CA TYR A 152 -4.46 4.51 -15.51
C TYR A 152 -5.44 5.68 -15.64
N VAL A 153 -4.90 6.89 -15.80
CA VAL A 153 -5.69 8.09 -16.09
C VAL A 153 -6.38 7.93 -17.45
N SER A 154 -5.61 7.56 -18.49
CA SER A 154 -6.14 7.20 -19.79
C SER A 154 -6.41 5.70 -19.89
N LYS A 155 -7.64 5.33 -20.25
CA LYS A 155 -8.00 3.91 -20.46
C LYS A 155 -7.22 3.27 -21.62
N ALA A 156 -6.70 4.06 -22.55
CA ALA A 156 -5.88 3.58 -23.67
C ALA A 156 -4.49 3.11 -23.23
N ASP A 157 -4.01 3.58 -22.09
CA ASP A 157 -2.70 3.23 -21.54
C ASP A 157 -2.73 1.93 -20.72
N ASP A 158 -3.93 1.43 -20.39
CA ASP A 158 -4.10 0.21 -19.62
C ASP A 158 -3.72 -1.03 -20.45
N PRO A 159 -2.59 -1.70 -20.14
CA PRO A 159 -2.13 -2.85 -20.94
C PRO A 159 -3.10 -4.02 -20.93
N ARG A 160 -3.94 -4.15 -19.89
CA ARG A 160 -4.96 -5.21 -19.79
C ARG A 160 -6.01 -5.12 -20.88
N LYS A 161 -6.24 -3.94 -21.43
CA LYS A 161 -7.22 -3.71 -22.52
C LYS A 161 -6.65 -3.99 -23.91
N ARG A 162 -5.32 -3.88 -24.07
CA ARG A 162 -4.67 -4.16 -25.35
C ARG A 162 -4.61 -5.67 -25.67
N VAL A 163 -4.68 -6.53 -24.64
CA VAL A 163 -4.69 -8.00 -24.81
C VAL A 163 -6.08 -8.51 -25.18
N ALA A 164 -7.14 -7.83 -24.76
CA ALA A 164 -8.53 -8.23 -25.05
C ALA A 164 -9.00 -7.85 -26.46
N ALA A 165 -8.23 -7.08 -27.23
CA ALA A 165 -8.57 -6.59 -28.58
C ALA A 165 -7.89 -7.39 -29.72
N LYS A 166 -7.23 -8.49 -29.41
CA LYS A 166 -6.66 -9.48 -30.35
C LYS A 166 -7.43 -10.80 -30.25
#